data_4861ee80fba9cc3253c870ea66ec2e2b
#
_entry.id   4861ee80fba9cc3253c870ea66ec2e2b
#
_cell.length_a   1.000
_cell.length_b   1.000
_cell.length_c   1.000
_cell.angle_alpha   90.00
_cell.angle_beta   90.00
_cell.angle_gamma   90.00
#
_symmetry.space_group_name_H-M   'P 1'
#
loop_
_entity.id
_entity.type
_entity.pdbx_description
1 polymer ?
#
loop_
_entity_poly.entity_id
_entity_poly.type
_entity_poly.pdbx_seq_one_letter_code
_entity_poly.pdbx_strand_id
1 'polypeptide(L)'
;GGLPARPTVTVLRPDDPALVPDAGHEAVTVTSVVPAGAEGPWDAYAETLITAAGRAVPDLRGRLVRHEVRTPADIAGETGAEGGAVPAPALAAAGGRLLHPSNGTALPGLFTAGGWSHPGGGLPHAGMSGALVAGLIVEGPEFRGSQ
;
A
#
# COMPACT_ATOMS: atom_id res chain seq x y z
N GLY A 1 -9.30 -13.74 -8.40
CA GLY A 1 -9.22 -12.89 -9.59
C GLY A 1 -7.87 -13.02 -10.26
N GLY A 2 -7.85 -12.97 -11.59
CA GLY A 2 -6.60 -13.09 -12.37
C GLY A 2 -5.75 -11.81 -12.29
N LEU A 3 -4.47 -11.93 -12.66
CA LEU A 3 -3.57 -10.80 -12.78
C LEU A 3 -4.01 -9.88 -13.95
N PRO A 4 -3.93 -8.55 -13.79
CA PRO A 4 -4.27 -7.60 -14.84
C PRO A 4 -3.39 -7.78 -16.09
N ALA A 5 -4.00 -7.95 -17.25
CA ALA A 5 -3.27 -8.05 -18.53
C ALA A 5 -2.60 -6.71 -18.92
N ARG A 6 -3.14 -5.59 -18.43
CA ARG A 6 -2.60 -4.24 -18.58
C ARG A 6 -2.47 -3.60 -17.20
N PRO A 7 -1.39 -3.87 -16.47
CA PRO A 7 -1.21 -3.31 -15.14
C PRO A 7 -1.01 -1.80 -15.18
N THR A 8 -1.60 -1.10 -14.22
CA THR A 8 -1.14 0.24 -13.86
C THR A 8 0.11 0.07 -13.03
N VAL A 9 1.18 0.71 -13.43
CA VAL A 9 2.50 0.57 -12.80
C VAL A 9 2.90 1.90 -12.18
N THR A 10 3.26 1.86 -10.90
CA THR A 10 3.92 2.97 -10.22
C THR A 10 5.41 2.66 -10.10
N VAL A 11 6.23 3.62 -10.48
CA VAL A 11 7.69 3.54 -10.36
C VAL A 11 8.13 4.58 -9.35
N LEU A 12 8.78 4.13 -8.29
CA LEU A 12 9.35 4.99 -7.26
C LEU A 12 10.86 4.81 -7.21
N ARG A 13 11.58 5.91 -7.32
CA ARG A 13 13.02 6.01 -7.09
C ARG A 13 13.22 6.99 -5.94
N PRO A 14 13.51 6.50 -4.73
CA PRO A 14 13.79 7.38 -3.60
C PRO A 14 15.09 8.16 -3.83
N ASP A 15 15.08 9.45 -3.54
CA ASP A 15 16.28 10.29 -3.51
C ASP A 15 16.86 10.31 -2.08
N ASP A 16 17.15 9.13 -1.57
CA ASP A 16 17.70 8.93 -0.23
C ASP A 16 18.99 8.11 -0.33
N PRO A 17 20.14 8.69 0.03
CA PRO A 17 21.42 7.98 0.00
C PRO A 17 21.45 6.70 0.85
N ALA A 18 20.64 6.60 1.90
CA ALA A 18 20.55 5.40 2.74
C ALA A 18 19.89 4.21 2.03
N LEU A 19 19.14 4.47 0.95
CA LEU A 19 18.45 3.45 0.15
C LEU A 19 19.21 3.08 -1.12
N VAL A 20 20.35 3.72 -1.37
CA VAL A 20 21.22 3.41 -2.51
C VAL A 20 22.19 2.30 -2.14
N PRO A 21 22.27 1.20 -2.92
CA PRO A 21 23.15 0.06 -2.59
C PRO A 21 24.63 0.43 -2.53
N ASP A 22 25.08 1.24 -3.48
CA ASP A 22 26.44 1.78 -3.58
C ASP A 22 26.51 2.93 -4.59
N ALA A 23 27.71 3.53 -4.74
CA ALA A 23 27.95 4.56 -5.73
C ALA A 23 27.80 4.00 -7.16
N GLY A 24 26.86 4.53 -7.91
CA GLY A 24 26.59 4.14 -9.31
C GLY A 24 25.41 3.20 -9.48
N HIS A 25 24.78 2.74 -8.39
CA HIS A 25 23.55 1.98 -8.42
C HIS A 25 22.39 2.75 -7.78
N GLU A 26 21.18 2.39 -8.13
CA GLU A 26 19.96 2.98 -7.61
C GLU A 26 18.96 1.89 -7.23
N ALA A 27 18.20 2.13 -6.17
CA ALA A 27 17.06 1.30 -5.81
C ALA A 27 15.79 1.85 -6.46
N VAL A 28 15.06 1.00 -7.17
CA VAL A 28 13.80 1.36 -7.82
C VAL A 28 12.74 0.37 -7.38
N THR A 29 11.62 0.88 -6.89
CA THR A 29 10.45 0.08 -6.56
C THR A 29 9.43 0.20 -7.70
N VAL A 30 9.02 -0.93 -8.23
CA VAL A 30 7.98 -1.03 -9.25
C VAL A 30 6.78 -1.76 -8.65
N THR A 31 5.64 -1.08 -8.58
CA THR A 31 4.43 -1.65 -7.96
C THR A 31 3.26 -1.67 -8.91
N SER A 32 2.38 -2.65 -8.74
CA SER A 32 1.09 -2.75 -9.40
C SER A 32 0.04 -3.29 -8.43
N VAL A 33 -1.19 -2.83 -8.59
CA VAL A 33 -2.31 -3.32 -7.79
C VAL A 33 -2.84 -4.60 -8.41
N VAL A 34 -2.96 -5.64 -7.59
CA VAL A 34 -3.56 -6.93 -7.94
C VAL A 34 -4.64 -7.27 -6.91
N PRO A 35 -5.60 -8.18 -7.22
CA PRO A 35 -6.56 -8.65 -6.22
C PRO A 35 -5.86 -9.28 -5.00
N ALA A 36 -6.41 -9.07 -3.80
CA ALA A 36 -5.96 -9.77 -2.61
C ALA A 36 -6.06 -11.29 -2.82
N GLY A 37 -5.06 -12.04 -2.36
CA GLY A 37 -4.97 -13.48 -2.58
C GLY A 37 -4.81 -13.89 -4.04
N ALA A 38 -4.41 -12.98 -4.92
CA ALA A 38 -4.11 -13.36 -6.30
C ALA A 38 -2.97 -14.36 -6.35
N GLU A 39 -3.12 -15.32 -7.25
CA GLU A 39 -2.11 -16.31 -7.60
C GLU A 39 -1.76 -16.18 -9.08
N GLY A 40 -0.54 -16.55 -9.45
CA GLY A 40 -0.17 -16.49 -10.84
C GLY A 40 1.32 -16.73 -11.11
N PRO A 41 1.71 -16.64 -12.37
CA PRO A 41 3.10 -16.76 -12.80
C PRO A 41 3.86 -15.46 -12.47
N TRP A 42 4.25 -15.28 -11.22
CA TRP A 42 4.80 -14.03 -10.70
C TRP A 42 6.03 -13.54 -11.43
N ASP A 43 6.93 -14.46 -11.84
CA ASP A 43 8.13 -14.08 -12.61
C ASP A 43 7.75 -13.49 -13.98
N ALA A 44 6.81 -14.11 -14.68
CA ALA A 44 6.33 -13.60 -15.97
C ALA A 44 5.56 -12.27 -15.80
N TYR A 45 4.85 -12.12 -14.69
CA TYR A 45 4.17 -10.86 -14.38
C TYR A 45 5.17 -9.75 -14.03
N ALA A 46 6.22 -10.04 -13.27
CA ALA A 46 7.31 -9.11 -13.01
C ALA A 46 7.96 -8.60 -14.30
N GLU A 47 8.19 -9.48 -15.27
CA GLU A 47 8.68 -9.10 -16.59
C GLU A 47 7.74 -8.12 -17.33
N THR A 48 6.43 -8.31 -17.17
CA THR A 48 5.42 -7.39 -17.70
C THR A 48 5.51 -6.03 -17.02
N LEU A 49 5.71 -5.99 -15.70
CA LEU A 49 5.87 -4.75 -14.94
C LEU A 49 7.16 -4.03 -15.32
N ILE A 50 8.28 -4.72 -15.43
CA ILE A 50 9.58 -4.16 -15.85
C ILE A 50 9.45 -3.54 -17.24
N THR A 51 8.79 -4.23 -18.17
CA THR A 51 8.54 -3.73 -19.52
C THR A 51 7.67 -2.47 -19.50
N ALA A 52 6.63 -2.44 -18.68
CA ALA A 52 5.76 -1.28 -18.54
C ALA A 52 6.50 -0.09 -17.90
N ALA A 53 7.32 -0.35 -16.85
CA ALA A 53 8.14 0.65 -16.18
C ALA A 53 9.20 1.27 -17.09
N GLY A 54 9.69 0.52 -18.07
CA GLY A 54 10.63 1.02 -19.09
C GLY A 54 10.11 2.18 -19.92
N ARG A 55 8.79 2.45 -19.92
CA ARG A 55 8.20 3.64 -20.54
C ARG A 55 8.52 4.92 -19.75
N ALA A 56 8.65 4.82 -18.43
CA ALA A 56 8.97 5.94 -17.55
C ALA A 56 10.48 6.03 -17.28
N VAL A 57 11.17 4.90 -17.26
CA VAL A 57 12.62 4.81 -17.01
C VAL A 57 13.28 4.22 -18.25
N PRO A 58 13.84 5.04 -19.13
CA PRO A 58 14.52 4.57 -20.35
C PRO A 58 15.63 3.57 -20.04
N ASP A 59 15.68 2.51 -20.83
CA ASP A 59 16.68 1.42 -20.69
C ASP A 59 16.71 0.74 -19.32
N LEU A 60 15.59 0.73 -18.59
CA LEU A 60 15.50 0.09 -17.29
C LEU A 60 15.98 -1.38 -17.35
N ARG A 61 15.57 -2.12 -18.36
CA ARG A 61 15.94 -3.52 -18.51
C ARG A 61 17.45 -3.70 -18.76
N GLY A 62 18.05 -2.90 -19.62
CA GLY A 62 19.49 -2.97 -19.91
C GLY A 62 20.37 -2.59 -18.72
N ARG A 63 19.82 -1.81 -17.80
CA ARG A 63 20.48 -1.32 -16.58
C ARG A 63 20.15 -2.15 -15.34
N LEU A 64 19.24 -3.12 -15.44
CA LEU A 64 18.81 -3.95 -14.33
C LEU A 64 19.90 -4.91 -13.90
N VAL A 65 20.42 -4.74 -12.70
CA VAL A 65 21.44 -5.61 -12.10
C VAL A 65 20.80 -6.79 -11.37
N ARG A 66 19.75 -6.50 -10.59
CA ARG A 66 19.01 -7.49 -9.79
C ARG A 66 17.58 -7.00 -9.56
N HIS A 67 16.67 -7.92 -9.45
CA HIS A 67 15.34 -7.62 -8.92
C HIS A 67 14.88 -8.69 -7.94
N GLU A 68 13.93 -8.31 -7.11
CA GLU A 68 13.23 -9.17 -6.17
C GLU A 68 11.74 -8.98 -6.38
N VAL A 69 10.98 -10.06 -6.34
CA VAL A 69 9.53 -10.04 -6.51
C VAL A 69 8.89 -10.27 -5.16
N ARG A 70 8.00 -9.37 -4.74
CA ARG A 70 7.14 -9.52 -3.55
C ARG A 70 5.71 -9.69 -3.99
N THR A 71 5.14 -10.82 -3.62
CA THR A 71 3.79 -11.25 -3.99
C THR A 71 2.79 -10.97 -2.86
N PRO A 72 1.47 -11.06 -3.10
CA PRO A 72 0.48 -11.04 -2.03
C PRO A 72 0.73 -12.09 -0.94
N ALA A 73 1.24 -13.27 -1.29
CA ALA A 73 1.57 -14.30 -0.32
C ALA A 73 2.71 -13.89 0.62
N ASP A 74 3.74 -13.22 0.08
CA ASP A 74 4.85 -12.69 0.89
C ASP A 74 4.34 -11.62 1.86
N ILE A 75 3.50 -10.71 1.38
CA ILE A 75 2.88 -9.66 2.21
C ILE A 75 2.01 -10.29 3.30
N ALA A 76 1.21 -11.31 2.97
CA ALA A 76 0.40 -12.02 3.95
C ALA A 76 1.26 -12.68 5.04
N GLY A 77 2.37 -13.31 4.65
CA GLY A 77 3.30 -13.94 5.58
C GLY A 77 3.99 -12.94 6.52
N GLU A 78 4.35 -11.77 6.02
CA GLU A 78 5.04 -10.73 6.80
C GLU A 78 4.11 -9.93 7.72
N THR A 79 2.87 -9.68 7.28
CA THR A 79 1.95 -8.76 7.98
C THR A 79 0.79 -9.44 8.66
N GLY A 80 0.51 -10.71 8.35
CA GLY A 80 -0.69 -11.42 8.76
C GLY A 80 -1.98 -10.94 8.06
N ALA A 81 -1.87 -10.05 7.08
CA ALA A 81 -3.03 -9.54 6.35
C ALA A 81 -3.63 -10.63 5.44
N GLU A 82 -4.93 -10.84 5.54
CA GLU A 82 -5.63 -11.83 4.72
C GLU A 82 -5.42 -11.56 3.22
N GLY A 83 -4.90 -12.57 2.51
CA GLY A 83 -4.59 -12.47 1.09
C GLY A 83 -3.55 -11.40 0.73
N GLY A 84 -2.74 -10.94 1.68
CA GLY A 84 -1.75 -9.88 1.46
C GLY A 84 -2.39 -8.52 1.14
N ALA A 85 -3.62 -8.29 1.59
CA ALA A 85 -4.31 -7.04 1.37
C ALA A 85 -3.58 -5.87 2.03
N VAL A 86 -3.45 -4.76 1.31
CA VAL A 86 -2.91 -3.51 1.85
C VAL A 86 -4.04 -2.48 2.00
N PRO A 87 -3.99 -1.61 3.02
CA PRO A 87 -4.98 -0.56 3.21
C PRO A 87 -5.06 0.35 1.97
N ALA A 88 -6.21 0.38 1.34
CA ALA A 88 -6.45 1.22 0.18
C ALA A 88 -7.94 1.62 0.13
N PRO A 89 -8.29 2.82 -0.37
CA PRO A 89 -9.68 3.19 -0.56
C PRO A 89 -10.34 2.30 -1.60
N ALA A 90 -11.43 1.64 -1.22
CA ALA A 90 -12.22 0.80 -2.11
C ALA A 90 -13.24 1.64 -2.88
N LEU A 91 -12.79 2.30 -3.94
CA LEU A 91 -13.61 3.26 -4.70
C LEU A 91 -14.85 2.60 -5.35
N ALA A 92 -14.73 1.35 -5.79
CA ALA A 92 -15.78 0.68 -6.55
C ALA A 92 -16.65 -0.27 -5.72
N ALA A 93 -16.10 -0.87 -4.65
CA ALA A 93 -16.79 -1.91 -3.88
C ALA A 93 -17.60 -1.39 -2.68
N ALA A 94 -17.37 -0.16 -2.28
CA ALA A 94 -17.98 0.42 -1.07
C ALA A 94 -19.31 1.16 -1.32
N GLY A 95 -20.05 0.83 -2.37
CA GLY A 95 -21.29 1.51 -2.71
C GLY A 95 -21.12 3.02 -2.93
N GLY A 96 -20.00 3.45 -3.50
CA GLY A 96 -19.65 4.85 -3.71
C GLY A 96 -19.11 5.57 -2.47
N ARG A 97 -18.85 4.87 -1.38
CA ARG A 97 -18.22 5.44 -0.19
C ARG A 97 -16.71 5.44 -0.36
N LEU A 98 -16.14 6.63 -0.46
CA LEU A 98 -14.69 6.83 -0.54
C LEU A 98 -13.99 6.78 0.82
N LEU A 99 -14.75 6.67 1.90
CA LEU A 99 -14.26 6.84 3.26
C LEU A 99 -14.03 5.49 3.93
N HIS A 100 -12.92 5.38 4.62
CA HIS A 100 -12.67 4.28 5.55
C HIS A 100 -13.66 4.30 6.73
N PRO A 101 -13.87 3.17 7.41
CA PRO A 101 -14.68 3.12 8.61
C PRO A 101 -14.25 4.17 9.64
N SER A 102 -15.21 4.74 10.36
CA SER A 102 -14.94 5.66 11.47
C SER A 102 -14.06 5.01 12.55
N ASN A 103 -13.27 5.83 13.24
CA ASN A 103 -12.51 5.38 14.40
C ASN A 103 -13.38 5.00 15.60
N GLY A 104 -14.54 5.67 15.77
CA GLY A 104 -15.54 5.25 16.74
C GLY A 104 -16.42 4.14 16.21
N THR A 105 -16.74 3.14 17.04
CA THR A 105 -17.65 2.05 16.71
C THR A 105 -19.05 2.25 17.34
N ALA A 106 -19.98 1.38 16.99
CA ALA A 106 -21.31 1.37 17.63
C ALA A 106 -21.27 0.90 19.11
N LEU A 107 -20.15 0.31 19.54
CA LEU A 107 -19.97 -0.15 20.92
C LEU A 107 -19.22 0.92 21.72
N PRO A 108 -19.80 1.44 22.81
CA PRO A 108 -19.14 2.41 23.67
C PRO A 108 -17.79 1.88 24.19
N GLY A 109 -16.75 2.70 24.08
CA GLY A 109 -15.40 2.37 24.53
C GLY A 109 -14.61 1.46 23.59
N LEU A 110 -15.18 1.04 22.46
CA LEU A 110 -14.47 0.31 21.42
C LEU A 110 -14.14 1.23 20.24
N PHE A 111 -12.87 1.28 19.87
CA PHE A 111 -12.35 2.10 18.78
C PHE A 111 -11.58 1.26 17.78
N THR A 112 -11.49 1.77 16.55
CA THR A 112 -10.64 1.20 15.50
C THR A 112 -9.56 2.21 15.12
N ALA A 113 -8.31 1.74 15.02
CA ALA A 113 -7.18 2.55 14.60
C ALA A 113 -6.33 1.81 13.56
N GLY A 114 -5.60 2.55 12.75
CA GLY A 114 -4.68 2.00 11.77
C GLY A 114 -5.08 2.29 10.33
N GLY A 115 -4.39 1.67 9.39
CA GLY A 115 -4.57 1.92 7.96
C GLY A 115 -5.93 1.53 7.39
N TRP A 116 -6.69 0.67 8.08
CA TRP A 116 -8.04 0.22 7.69
C TRP A 116 -9.18 1.05 8.25
N SER A 117 -8.90 2.03 9.11
CA SER A 117 -9.88 2.98 9.65
C SER A 117 -9.54 4.40 9.21
N HIS A 118 -10.45 5.35 9.46
CA HIS A 118 -10.24 6.75 9.09
C HIS A 118 -8.92 7.31 9.67
N PRO A 119 -8.10 8.07 8.88
CA PRO A 119 -8.31 8.48 7.50
C PRO A 119 -7.93 7.42 6.45
N GLY A 120 -7.39 6.29 6.85
CA GLY A 120 -7.05 5.17 5.98
C GLY A 120 -5.78 5.38 5.16
N GLY A 121 -5.22 4.28 4.65
CA GLY A 121 -4.03 4.30 3.80
C GLY A 121 -2.72 4.03 4.54
N GLY A 122 -1.62 4.57 4.03
CA GLY A 122 -0.25 4.25 4.44
C GLY A 122 0.13 4.66 5.87
N LEU A 123 1.39 4.47 6.20
CA LEU A 123 1.95 4.64 7.56
C LEU A 123 1.65 6.01 8.22
N PRO A 124 1.76 7.16 7.52
CA PRO A 124 1.39 8.45 8.11
C PRO A 124 -0.08 8.50 8.53
N HIS A 125 -0.98 7.98 7.72
CA HIS A 125 -2.41 7.95 8.00
C HIS A 125 -2.77 6.97 9.13
N ALA A 126 -2.05 5.86 9.24
CA ALA A 126 -2.19 4.95 10.37
C ALA A 126 -1.80 5.63 11.70
N GLY A 127 -0.74 6.44 11.69
CA GLY A 127 -0.36 7.28 12.82
C GLY A 127 -1.43 8.33 13.18
N MET A 128 -1.97 9.02 12.16
CA MET A 128 -3.07 9.97 12.35
C MET A 128 -4.32 9.29 12.92
N SER A 129 -4.66 8.09 12.45
CA SER A 129 -5.77 7.28 12.97
C SER A 129 -5.59 7.00 14.47
N GLY A 130 -4.38 6.64 14.90
CA GLY A 130 -4.05 6.44 16.31
C GLY A 130 -4.21 7.74 17.14
N ALA A 131 -3.73 8.87 16.63
CA ALA A 131 -3.88 10.17 17.29
C ALA A 131 -5.36 10.58 17.44
N LEU A 132 -6.19 10.33 16.42
CA LEU A 132 -7.63 10.58 16.49
C LEU A 132 -8.31 9.72 17.56
N VAL A 133 -7.94 8.44 17.66
CA VAL A 133 -8.49 7.56 18.71
C VAL A 133 -8.04 8.01 20.09
N ALA A 134 -6.77 8.41 20.26
CA ALA A 134 -6.30 8.95 21.52
C ALA A 134 -7.10 10.21 21.96
N GLY A 135 -7.37 11.13 21.03
CA GLY A 135 -8.22 12.29 21.28
C GLY A 135 -9.64 11.91 21.67
N LEU A 136 -10.26 10.95 20.97
CA LEU A 136 -11.60 10.46 21.32
C LEU A 136 -11.67 9.85 22.73
N ILE A 137 -10.57 9.19 23.18
CA ILE A 137 -10.49 8.61 24.53
C ILE A 137 -10.33 9.70 25.59
N VAL A 138 -9.46 10.70 25.34
CA VAL A 138 -9.09 11.72 26.33
C VAL A 138 -10.12 12.85 26.37
N GLU A 139 -10.58 13.32 25.23
CA GLU A 139 -11.44 14.50 25.10
C GLU A 139 -12.93 14.16 24.89
N GLY A 140 -13.22 12.89 24.58
CA GLY A 140 -14.59 12.40 24.42
C GLY A 140 -15.10 12.40 22.98
N PRO A 141 -16.38 12.00 22.78
CA PRO A 141 -16.94 11.73 21.45
C PRO A 141 -17.10 12.97 20.55
N GLU A 142 -17.01 14.17 21.11
CA GLU A 142 -17.08 15.42 20.36
C GLU A 142 -15.72 15.87 19.79
N PHE A 143 -14.64 15.14 20.06
CA PHE A 143 -13.33 15.42 19.49
C PHE A 143 -13.36 15.36 17.96
N ARG A 144 -12.87 16.40 17.30
CA ARG A 144 -12.87 16.56 15.83
C ARG A 144 -11.47 16.64 15.24
N GLY A 145 -10.45 16.31 16.01
CA GLY A 145 -9.04 16.50 15.65
C GLY A 145 -8.54 17.91 15.98
N SER A 146 -7.24 18.11 15.82
CA SER A 146 -6.66 19.46 15.92
C SER A 146 -7.16 20.31 14.76
N GLN A 147 -7.77 21.45 15.06
CA GLN A 147 -8.11 22.48 14.07
C GLN A 147 -6.88 23.28 13.69
#